data_82cda00ce4389d45be280ce8d8ce5938
#
_entry.id   82cda00ce4389d45be280ce8d8ce5938
#
_cell.length_a   1.000
_cell.length_b   1.000
_cell.length_c   1.000
_cell.angle_alpha   90.00
_cell.angle_beta   90.00
_cell.angle_gamma   90.00
#
_symmetry.space_group_name_H-M   'P 1'
#
loop_
_entity.id
_entity.type
_entity.pdbx_description
1 polymer ?
#
loop_
_entity_poly.entity_id
_entity_poly.type
_entity_poly.pdbx_seq_one_letter_code
_entity_poly.pdbx_strand_id
1 'polypeptide(L)'
;DDQTRKEYAEIIQQNTDQLMRLVNNVLDLSRLEAGMMKFQMSNYDIVQLCNDAVGMAHMQNSTLHTHFISNIDEYIIHTDTNRFMQFVVSILTCPFASFKEERDLNFTLNKNGEILRFKITNCPLADLKYANQDSALRNDVNRLFIKHFGGTYQVIPDSKEGPTILFTYPATSVE
;
A
#
# COMPACT_ATOMS: atom_id res chain seq x y z
N ASP A 1 -34.02 -18.00 -9.98
CA ASP A 1 -33.74 -18.28 -8.58
C ASP A 1 -33.11 -17.05 -7.93
N ASP A 2 -33.65 -16.64 -6.80
CA ASP A 2 -33.22 -15.42 -6.11
C ASP A 2 -31.78 -15.54 -5.57
N GLN A 3 -31.38 -16.74 -5.16
CA GLN A 3 -30.01 -16.99 -4.72
C GLN A 3 -29.02 -16.81 -5.88
N THR A 4 -29.33 -17.37 -7.03
CA THR A 4 -28.50 -17.23 -8.25
C THR A 4 -28.40 -15.78 -8.70
N ARG A 5 -29.51 -15.02 -8.64
CA ARG A 5 -29.50 -13.59 -8.97
C ARG A 5 -28.61 -12.79 -8.01
N LYS A 6 -28.66 -13.13 -6.73
CA LYS A 6 -27.82 -12.50 -5.71
C LYS A 6 -26.33 -12.78 -5.96
N GLU A 7 -25.99 -14.03 -6.26
CA GLU A 7 -24.64 -14.43 -6.60
C GLU A 7 -24.11 -13.70 -7.85
N TYR A 8 -24.91 -13.60 -8.90
CA TYR A 8 -24.54 -12.83 -10.10
C TYR A 8 -24.38 -11.34 -9.81
N ALA A 9 -25.26 -10.76 -8.98
CA ALA A 9 -25.16 -9.36 -8.59
C ALA A 9 -23.87 -9.08 -7.82
N GLU A 10 -23.48 -9.98 -6.91
CA GLU A 10 -22.22 -9.88 -6.17
C GLU A 10 -21.00 -9.97 -7.09
N ILE A 11 -21.00 -10.88 -8.07
CA ILE A 11 -19.92 -11.01 -9.06
C ILE A 11 -19.81 -9.73 -9.91
N ILE A 12 -20.93 -9.19 -10.38
CA ILE A 12 -20.95 -7.95 -11.16
C ILE A 12 -20.41 -6.79 -10.33
N GLN A 13 -20.81 -6.68 -9.06
CA GLN A 13 -20.33 -5.63 -8.16
C GLN A 13 -18.82 -5.73 -7.93
N GLN A 14 -18.30 -6.93 -7.68
CA GLN A 14 -16.87 -7.16 -7.49
C GLN A 14 -16.06 -6.78 -8.74
N ASN A 15 -16.55 -7.15 -9.93
CA ASN A 15 -15.90 -6.81 -11.20
C ASN A 15 -15.93 -5.30 -11.46
N THR A 16 -17.02 -4.63 -11.13
CA THR A 16 -17.16 -3.18 -11.24
C THR A 16 -16.18 -2.47 -10.31
N ASP A 17 -16.08 -2.89 -9.06
CA ASP A 17 -15.16 -2.31 -8.08
C ASP A 17 -13.70 -2.50 -8.51
N GLN A 18 -13.34 -3.67 -9.03
CA GLN A 18 -12.01 -3.94 -9.56
C GLN A 18 -11.69 -3.04 -10.76
N LEU A 19 -12.63 -2.87 -11.69
CA LEU A 19 -12.48 -1.99 -12.85
C LEU A 19 -12.29 -0.53 -12.41
N MET A 20 -13.07 -0.07 -11.44
CA MET A 20 -12.95 1.30 -10.91
C MET A 20 -11.60 1.53 -10.26
N ARG A 21 -11.08 0.58 -9.50
CA ARG A 21 -9.73 0.66 -8.93
C ARG A 21 -8.67 0.74 -10.01
N LEU A 22 -8.79 -0.08 -11.06
CA LEU A 22 -7.86 -0.07 -12.19
C LEU A 22 -7.88 1.28 -12.91
N VAL A 23 -9.06 1.83 -13.20
CA VAL A 23 -9.21 3.15 -13.82
C VAL A 23 -8.60 4.24 -12.96
N ASN A 24 -8.86 4.24 -11.65
CA ASN A 24 -8.30 5.21 -10.73
C ASN A 24 -6.76 5.13 -10.66
N ASN A 25 -6.20 3.92 -10.66
CA ASN A 25 -4.76 3.71 -10.68
C ASN A 25 -4.14 4.22 -11.99
N VAL A 26 -4.78 3.99 -13.14
CA VAL A 26 -4.31 4.53 -14.44
C VAL A 26 -4.33 6.06 -14.42
N LEU A 27 -5.39 6.67 -13.89
CA LEU A 27 -5.50 8.13 -13.79
C LEU A 27 -4.42 8.70 -12.85
N ASP A 28 -4.19 8.07 -11.71
CA ASP A 28 -3.15 8.48 -10.77
C ASP A 28 -1.76 8.35 -11.40
N LEU A 29 -1.48 7.25 -12.08
CA LEU A 29 -0.23 7.05 -12.81
C LEU A 29 -0.01 8.17 -13.83
N SER A 30 -1.03 8.48 -14.63
CA SER A 30 -0.98 9.54 -15.64
C SER A 30 -0.71 10.91 -15.01
N ARG A 31 -1.38 11.24 -13.91
CA ARG A 31 -1.17 12.51 -13.20
C ARG A 31 0.22 12.62 -12.58
N LEU A 32 0.72 11.53 -11.99
CA LEU A 32 2.07 11.48 -11.43
C LEU A 32 3.13 11.63 -12.50
N GLU A 33 3.02 10.94 -13.64
CA GLU A 33 3.95 11.04 -14.76
C GLU A 33 3.96 12.45 -15.37
N ALA A 34 2.80 13.09 -15.47
CA ALA A 34 2.66 14.43 -16.00
C ALA A 34 3.03 15.55 -15.00
N GLY A 35 3.31 15.20 -13.73
CA GLY A 35 3.54 16.18 -12.67
C GLY A 35 2.31 17.01 -12.31
N MET A 36 1.11 16.49 -12.60
CA MET A 36 -0.17 17.19 -12.42
C MET A 36 -0.92 16.80 -11.14
N MET A 37 -0.41 15.85 -10.37
CA MET A 37 -1.03 15.47 -9.11
C MET A 37 -0.88 16.56 -8.07
N LYS A 38 -2.01 16.97 -7.47
CA LYS A 38 -2.02 17.95 -6.39
C LYS A 38 -1.97 17.25 -5.05
N PHE A 39 -1.08 17.71 -4.18
CA PHE A 39 -0.90 17.18 -2.83
C PHE A 39 -1.36 18.20 -1.79
N GLN A 40 -2.07 17.71 -0.79
CA GLN A 40 -2.45 18.48 0.40
C GLN A 40 -1.51 18.10 1.55
N MET A 41 -0.46 18.90 1.70
CA MET A 41 0.60 18.64 2.68
C MET A 41 0.17 18.99 4.09
N SER A 42 0.50 18.13 5.05
CA SER A 42 0.27 18.33 6.48
C SER A 42 1.33 17.63 7.31
N ASN A 43 1.41 18.00 8.58
CA ASN A 43 2.31 17.34 9.53
C ASN A 43 1.57 16.21 10.22
N TYR A 44 2.19 15.04 10.29
CA TYR A 44 1.59 13.88 10.93
C TYR A 44 2.66 12.94 11.48
N ASP A 45 2.34 12.25 12.58
CA ASP A 45 3.22 11.22 13.14
C ASP A 45 3.21 9.98 12.24
N ILE A 46 4.37 9.63 11.70
CA ILE A 46 4.50 8.49 10.79
C ILE A 46 4.20 7.15 11.47
N VAL A 47 4.52 7.03 12.75
CA VAL A 47 4.23 5.79 13.52
C VAL A 47 2.73 5.61 13.67
N GLN A 48 2.01 6.67 14.01
CA GLN A 48 0.55 6.65 14.10
C GLN A 48 -0.08 6.35 12.73
N LEU A 49 0.44 6.95 11.67
CA LEU A 49 -0.04 6.70 10.30
C LEU A 49 0.08 5.22 9.94
N CYS A 50 1.22 4.59 10.24
CA CYS A 50 1.42 3.16 9.98
C CYS A 50 0.45 2.29 10.79
N ASN A 51 0.22 2.60 12.05
CA ASN A 51 -0.74 1.88 12.88
C ASN A 51 -2.17 2.01 12.33
N ASP A 52 -2.56 3.21 11.92
CA ASP A 52 -3.88 3.46 11.34
C ASP A 52 -4.05 2.71 10.00
N ALA A 53 -2.99 2.69 9.18
CA ALA A 53 -2.99 1.96 7.90
C ALA A 53 -3.15 0.45 8.11
N VAL A 54 -2.51 -0.12 9.12
CA VAL A 54 -2.66 -1.54 9.48
C VAL A 54 -4.12 -1.85 9.83
N GLY A 55 -4.75 -1.01 10.65
CA GLY A 55 -6.16 -1.16 11.01
C GLY A 55 -7.09 -1.08 9.80
N MET A 56 -6.89 -0.10 8.92
CA MET A 56 -7.68 0.08 7.70
C MET A 56 -7.52 -1.09 6.74
N ALA A 57 -6.28 -1.58 6.56
CA ALA A 57 -5.99 -2.72 5.70
C ALA A 57 -6.68 -3.99 6.19
N HIS A 58 -6.68 -4.23 7.51
CA HIS A 58 -7.36 -5.38 8.11
C HIS A 58 -8.88 -5.32 7.91
N MET A 59 -9.47 -4.13 7.97
CA MET A 59 -10.90 -3.94 7.67
C MET A 59 -11.24 -4.28 6.22
N GLN A 60 -10.34 -4.03 5.27
CA GLN A 60 -10.54 -4.34 3.85
C GLN A 60 -10.27 -5.82 3.53
N ASN A 61 -9.24 -6.40 4.14
CA ASN A 61 -8.88 -7.82 3.98
C ASN A 61 -8.65 -8.45 5.36
N SER A 62 -9.70 -9.01 5.93
CA SER A 62 -9.67 -9.57 7.29
C SER A 62 -8.79 -10.81 7.44
N THR A 63 -8.43 -11.46 6.32
CA THR A 63 -7.52 -12.62 6.30
C THR A 63 -6.04 -12.23 6.32
N LEU A 64 -5.73 -10.96 6.07
CA LEU A 64 -4.37 -10.44 6.15
C LEU A 64 -4.13 -9.82 7.52
N HIS A 65 -3.19 -10.40 8.26
CA HIS A 65 -2.82 -10.00 9.61
C HIS A 65 -1.45 -9.33 9.58
N THR A 66 -1.41 -8.02 9.74
CA THR A 66 -0.16 -7.26 9.70
C THR A 66 0.35 -6.96 11.10
N HIS A 67 1.60 -7.35 11.37
CA HIS A 67 2.30 -7.08 12.62
C HIS A 67 3.26 -5.92 12.37
N PHE A 68 3.00 -4.78 13.00
CA PHE A 68 3.80 -3.57 12.85
C PHE A 68 4.78 -3.39 13.99
N ILE A 69 6.05 -3.18 13.67
CA ILE A 69 7.14 -2.92 14.63
C ILE A 69 7.95 -1.72 14.13
N SER A 70 8.25 -0.79 15.02
CA SER A 70 9.05 0.41 14.75
C SER A 70 10.18 0.54 15.76
N ASN A 71 11.34 1.05 15.31
CA ASN A 71 12.45 1.40 16.22
C ASN A 71 12.30 2.80 16.81
N ILE A 72 11.23 3.51 16.48
CA ILE A 72 10.90 4.83 17.03
C ILE A 72 9.46 4.83 17.52
N ASP A 73 9.17 5.62 18.56
CA ASP A 73 7.82 5.72 19.13
C ASP A 73 6.98 6.80 18.44
N GLU A 74 7.63 7.87 17.99
CA GLU A 74 6.98 9.02 17.35
C GLU A 74 7.96 9.72 16.44
N TYR A 75 7.47 10.18 15.27
CA TYR A 75 8.23 11.04 14.38
C TYR A 75 7.29 11.81 13.44
N ILE A 76 7.32 13.14 13.53
CA ILE A 76 6.46 13.99 12.69
C ILE A 76 7.11 14.22 11.33
N ILE A 77 6.39 13.89 10.27
CA ILE A 77 6.79 14.15 8.88
C ILE A 77 5.83 15.13 8.22
N HIS A 78 6.30 15.80 7.19
CA HIS A 78 5.48 16.66 6.33
C HIS A 78 5.17 15.90 5.03
N THR A 79 3.90 15.54 4.85
CA THR A 79 3.45 14.72 3.71
C THR A 79 1.98 15.00 3.41
N ASP A 80 1.51 14.48 2.28
CA ASP A 80 0.07 14.32 2.07
C ASP A 80 -0.40 13.07 2.84
N THR A 81 -0.97 13.30 4.02
CA THR A 81 -1.34 12.23 4.96
C THR A 81 -2.34 11.25 4.34
N ASN A 82 -3.35 11.73 3.63
CA ASN A 82 -4.36 10.87 3.02
C ASN A 82 -3.76 10.01 1.90
N ARG A 83 -2.93 10.59 1.06
CA ARG A 83 -2.27 9.89 -0.03
C ARG A 83 -1.25 8.88 0.49
N PHE A 84 -0.49 9.24 1.50
CA PHE A 84 0.46 8.32 2.13
C PHE A 84 -0.27 7.16 2.81
N MET A 85 -1.39 7.43 3.49
CA MET A 85 -2.24 6.40 4.06
C MET A 85 -2.73 5.42 2.99
N GLN A 86 -3.27 5.91 1.88
CA GLN A 86 -3.72 5.08 0.75
C GLN A 86 -2.57 4.27 0.17
N PHE A 87 -1.39 4.86 0.06
CA PHE A 87 -0.18 4.18 -0.41
C PHE A 87 0.17 2.98 0.48
N VAL A 88 0.24 3.16 1.79
CA VAL A 88 0.55 2.07 2.73
C VAL A 88 -0.54 1.00 2.71
N VAL A 89 -1.81 1.40 2.76
CA VAL A 89 -2.95 0.46 2.71
C VAL A 89 -2.92 -0.35 1.41
N SER A 90 -2.56 0.25 0.28
CA SER A 90 -2.46 -0.46 -1.00
C SER A 90 -1.43 -1.59 -0.98
N ILE A 91 -0.38 -1.45 -0.18
CA ILE A 91 0.66 -2.48 -0.03
C ILE A 91 0.20 -3.59 0.92
N LEU A 92 -0.55 -3.24 1.97
CA LEU A 92 -0.99 -4.17 3.01
C LEU A 92 -2.28 -4.93 2.66
N THR A 93 -2.87 -4.65 1.51
CA THR A 93 -4.08 -5.33 1.02
C THR A 93 -3.77 -6.16 -0.21
N CYS A 94 -4.58 -7.21 -0.43
CA CYS A 94 -4.44 -8.02 -1.63
C CYS A 94 -5.13 -7.34 -2.82
N PRO A 95 -4.55 -7.38 -4.04
CA PRO A 95 -5.17 -6.83 -5.25
C PRO A 95 -6.38 -7.62 -5.74
N PHE A 96 -6.75 -8.72 -5.07
CA PHE A 96 -7.89 -9.55 -5.45
C PHE A 96 -8.98 -9.53 -4.38
N ALA A 97 -10.21 -9.23 -4.79
CA ALA A 97 -11.38 -9.29 -3.92
C ALA A 97 -11.69 -10.72 -3.42
N SER A 98 -11.26 -11.74 -4.16
CA SER A 98 -11.49 -13.16 -3.84
C SER A 98 -10.39 -13.78 -2.98
N PHE A 99 -9.41 -13.02 -2.52
CA PHE A 99 -8.34 -13.52 -1.66
C PHE A 99 -8.91 -13.93 -0.30
N LYS A 100 -8.81 -15.23 0.02
CA LYS A 100 -9.33 -15.81 1.26
C LYS A 100 -8.27 -16.54 2.08
N GLU A 101 -7.02 -16.51 1.64
CA GLU A 101 -5.92 -17.14 2.34
C GLU A 101 -5.56 -16.33 3.59
N GLU A 102 -5.45 -17.02 4.74
CA GLU A 102 -4.92 -16.42 5.96
C GLU A 102 -3.41 -16.21 5.81
N ARG A 103 -2.96 -14.99 6.06
CA ARG A 103 -1.54 -14.65 5.91
C ARG A 103 -1.11 -13.62 6.93
N ASP A 104 0.05 -13.86 7.52
CA ASP A 104 0.71 -12.92 8.42
C ASP A 104 1.76 -12.11 7.66
N LEU A 105 1.63 -10.79 7.70
CA LEU A 105 2.60 -9.85 7.16
C LEU A 105 3.39 -9.23 8.30
N ASN A 106 4.69 -9.04 8.10
CA ASN A 106 5.53 -8.27 9.01
C ASN A 106 5.84 -6.92 8.36
N PHE A 107 5.45 -5.85 9.07
CA PHE A 107 5.68 -4.48 8.64
C PHE A 107 6.63 -3.80 9.62
N THR A 108 7.83 -3.42 9.17
CA THR A 108 8.81 -2.76 10.00
C THR A 108 9.11 -1.35 9.51
N LEU A 109 9.23 -0.43 10.46
CA LEU A 109 9.72 0.92 10.24
C LEU A 109 11.01 1.11 11.01
N ASN A 110 12.09 1.46 10.32
CA ASN A 110 13.37 1.78 10.91
C ASN A 110 13.81 3.18 10.47
N LYS A 111 13.97 4.06 11.45
CA LYS A 111 14.61 5.36 11.23
C LYS A 111 16.12 5.21 11.41
N ASN A 112 16.87 5.52 10.36
CA ASN A 112 18.32 5.53 10.37
C ASN A 112 18.82 6.88 9.81
N GLY A 113 19.21 7.77 10.73
CA GLY A 113 19.58 9.13 10.35
C GLY A 113 18.39 9.87 9.74
N GLU A 114 18.58 10.38 8.53
CA GLU A 114 17.57 11.15 7.79
C GLU A 114 16.71 10.31 6.85
N ILE A 115 16.74 8.99 6.99
CA ILE A 115 15.99 8.06 6.15
C ILE A 115 15.07 7.19 7.01
N LEU A 116 13.80 7.15 6.61
CA LEU A 116 12.84 6.18 7.10
C LEU A 116 12.83 4.99 6.14
N ARG A 117 13.05 3.79 6.67
CA ARG A 117 13.04 2.54 5.91
C ARG A 117 11.86 1.69 6.34
N PHE A 118 11.07 1.27 5.35
CA PHE A 118 9.89 0.43 5.55
C PHE A 118 10.10 -0.90 4.83
N LYS A 119 9.78 -1.98 5.51
CA LYS A 119 9.84 -3.33 4.94
C LYS A 119 8.55 -4.08 5.26
N ILE A 120 7.92 -4.62 4.23
CA ILE A 120 6.74 -5.46 4.38
C ILE A 120 7.07 -6.83 3.79
N THR A 121 7.12 -7.86 4.65
CA THR A 121 7.42 -9.23 4.25
C THR A 121 6.16 -10.06 4.14
N ASN A 122 6.24 -11.15 3.38
CA ASN A 122 5.12 -12.04 3.06
C ASN A 122 3.94 -11.30 2.43
N CYS A 123 4.26 -10.32 1.58
CA CYS A 123 3.32 -9.36 1.01
C CYS A 123 2.72 -9.90 -0.30
N PRO A 124 1.36 -10.02 -0.40
CA PRO A 124 0.73 -10.51 -1.63
C PRO A 124 1.03 -9.64 -2.86
N LEU A 125 1.20 -8.33 -2.68
CA LEU A 125 1.52 -7.40 -3.78
C LEU A 125 2.88 -7.67 -4.41
N ALA A 126 3.81 -8.30 -3.70
CA ALA A 126 5.13 -8.72 -4.18
C ALA A 126 5.19 -10.18 -4.60
N ASP A 127 4.14 -10.96 -4.40
CA ASP A 127 4.09 -12.39 -4.64
C ASP A 127 3.78 -12.68 -6.11
N LEU A 128 4.70 -13.32 -6.83
CA LEU A 128 4.54 -13.69 -8.24
C LEU A 128 3.32 -14.60 -8.48
N LYS A 129 2.91 -15.37 -7.47
CA LYS A 129 1.71 -16.22 -7.53
C LYS A 129 0.45 -15.42 -7.80
N TYR A 130 0.40 -14.15 -7.36
CA TYR A 130 -0.75 -13.27 -7.50
C TYR A 130 -0.51 -12.14 -8.51
N ALA A 131 0.61 -12.17 -9.23
CA ALA A 131 0.95 -11.11 -10.18
C ALA A 131 -0.07 -11.04 -11.33
N ASN A 132 -0.59 -9.84 -11.56
CA ASN A 132 -1.50 -9.52 -12.66
C ASN A 132 -1.34 -8.06 -13.09
N GLN A 133 -2.18 -7.58 -13.99
CA GLN A 133 -2.13 -6.18 -14.46
C GLN A 133 -2.41 -5.19 -13.33
N ASP A 134 -3.35 -5.49 -12.44
CA ASP A 134 -3.71 -4.63 -11.31
C ASP A 134 -2.53 -4.49 -10.33
N SER A 135 -1.89 -5.59 -9.95
CA SER A 135 -0.74 -5.54 -9.06
C SER A 135 0.46 -4.82 -9.68
N ALA A 136 0.73 -5.03 -10.96
CA ALA A 136 1.79 -4.35 -11.69
C ALA A 136 1.55 -2.83 -11.74
N LEU A 137 0.33 -2.41 -12.05
CA LEU A 137 -0.05 -1.00 -12.10
C LEU A 137 0.01 -0.35 -10.71
N ARG A 138 -0.45 -1.05 -9.68
CA ARG A 138 -0.38 -0.59 -8.29
C ARG A 138 1.05 -0.36 -7.85
N ASN A 139 1.97 -1.27 -8.20
CA ASN A 139 3.40 -1.12 -7.92
C ASN A 139 4.00 0.08 -8.69
N ASP A 140 3.60 0.32 -9.92
CA ASP A 140 4.05 1.47 -10.70
C ASP A 140 3.59 2.79 -10.10
N VAL A 141 2.32 2.90 -9.69
CA VAL A 141 1.77 4.07 -8.99
C VAL A 141 2.55 4.30 -7.68
N ASN A 142 2.77 3.27 -6.90
CA ASN A 142 3.49 3.35 -5.64
C ASN A 142 4.94 3.84 -5.83
N ARG A 143 5.61 3.34 -6.86
CA ARG A 143 6.99 3.74 -7.17
C ARG A 143 7.08 5.22 -7.53
N LEU A 144 6.19 5.71 -8.37
CA LEU A 144 6.15 7.11 -8.77
C LEU A 144 5.76 8.03 -7.61
N PHE A 145 4.80 7.60 -6.78
CA PHE A 145 4.40 8.35 -5.59
C PHE A 145 5.58 8.55 -4.63
N ILE A 146 6.26 7.49 -4.28
CA ILE A 146 7.42 7.54 -3.38
C ILE A 146 8.57 8.35 -4.00
N LYS A 147 8.81 8.19 -5.28
CA LYS A 147 9.84 8.94 -6.02
C LYS A 147 9.58 10.44 -5.97
N HIS A 148 8.32 10.85 -6.08
CA HIS A 148 7.93 12.27 -5.98
C HIS A 148 8.39 12.89 -4.65
N PHE A 149 8.34 12.14 -3.54
CA PHE A 149 8.80 12.58 -2.23
C PHE A 149 10.29 12.31 -1.95
N GLY A 150 11.03 11.85 -2.94
CA GLY A 150 12.47 11.60 -2.82
C GLY A 150 12.84 10.25 -2.23
N GLY A 151 11.90 9.34 -2.14
CA GLY A 151 12.14 7.97 -1.66
C GLY A 151 12.38 6.96 -2.76
N THR A 152 12.53 5.70 -2.35
CA THR A 152 12.72 4.55 -3.24
C THR A 152 11.68 3.47 -2.96
N TYR A 153 11.37 2.66 -3.98
CA TYR A 153 10.40 1.58 -3.87
C TYR A 153 10.92 0.35 -4.62
N GLN A 154 10.97 -0.80 -3.94
CA GLN A 154 11.47 -2.05 -4.51
C GLN A 154 10.50 -3.19 -4.23
N VAL A 155 10.26 -4.00 -5.24
CA VAL A 155 9.51 -5.25 -5.14
C VAL A 155 10.50 -6.41 -5.25
N ILE A 156 10.56 -7.25 -4.21
CA ILE A 156 11.49 -8.38 -4.12
C ILE A 156 10.69 -9.66 -3.90
N PRO A 157 10.28 -10.35 -5.00
CA PRO A 157 9.40 -11.51 -4.88
C PRO A 157 10.08 -12.74 -4.31
N ASP A 158 11.41 -12.82 -4.40
CA ASP A 158 12.24 -13.98 -4.04
C ASP A 158 13.12 -13.74 -2.81
N SER A 159 12.74 -12.82 -1.94
CA SER A 159 13.43 -12.59 -0.66
C SER A 159 13.38 -13.84 0.23
N LYS A 160 14.42 -14.05 1.04
CA LYS A 160 14.48 -15.14 2.03
C LYS A 160 13.35 -15.09 3.06
N GLU A 161 12.81 -13.90 3.30
CA GLU A 161 11.69 -13.65 4.23
C GLU A 161 10.32 -13.74 3.54
N GLY A 162 10.27 -14.25 2.31
CA GLY A 162 9.10 -14.28 1.45
C GLY A 162 8.99 -13.04 0.56
N PRO A 163 7.90 -12.92 -0.22
CA PRO A 163 7.68 -11.76 -1.09
C PRO A 163 7.71 -10.47 -0.28
N THR A 164 8.57 -9.54 -0.67
CA THR A 164 8.87 -8.36 0.14
C THR A 164 8.76 -7.08 -0.68
N ILE A 165 8.22 -6.04 -0.04
CA ILE A 165 8.29 -4.67 -0.54
C ILE A 165 9.15 -3.85 0.43
N LEU A 166 10.11 -3.14 -0.14
CA LEU A 166 10.97 -2.18 0.57
C LEU A 166 10.71 -0.80 0.01
N PHE A 167 10.49 0.17 0.89
CA PHE A 167 10.46 1.56 0.45
C PHE A 167 11.13 2.47 1.48
N THR A 168 11.62 3.60 1.02
CA THR A 168 12.25 4.62 1.85
C THR A 168 11.50 5.93 1.72
N TYR A 169 11.56 6.73 2.76
CA TYR A 169 11.02 8.09 2.79
C TYR A 169 12.02 9.00 3.49
N PRO A 170 12.31 10.21 2.96
CA PRO A 170 13.20 11.13 3.64
C PRO A 170 12.62 11.56 4.99
N ALA A 171 13.40 11.42 6.05
CA ALA A 171 13.06 11.92 7.36
C ALA A 171 13.56 13.36 7.50
N THR A 172 12.83 14.31 6.93
CA THR A 172 13.09 15.72 7.19
C THR A 172 12.37 16.12 8.46
N SER A 173 13.13 16.59 9.46
CA SER A 173 12.54 17.14 10.68
C SER A 173 11.69 18.35 10.33
N VAL A 174 10.47 18.36 10.83
CA VAL A 174 9.64 19.56 10.82
C VAL A 174 10.04 20.38 12.02
N GLU A 175 10.71 21.53 11.79
CA GLU A 175 11.00 22.52 12.82
C GLU A 175 9.71 23.25 13.26
#